data_cc2b61a4f06dd759c021ac8e1113aac1
#
_entry.id   cc2b61a4f06dd759c021ac8e1113aac1
#
_cell.length_a   1.000
_cell.length_b   1.000
_cell.length_c   1.000
_cell.angle_alpha   90.00
_cell.angle_beta   90.00
_cell.angle_gamma   90.00
#
_symmetry.space_group_name_H-M   'P 1'
#
loop_
_entity.id
_entity.type
_entity.pdbx_description
1 polymer ?
#
loop_
_entity_poly.entity_id
_entity_poly.type
_entity_poly.pdbx_seq_one_letter_code
_entity_poly.pdbx_strand_id
1 'polypeptide(L)'
;MTALLKMVDGSKMYMLMRKIFTTIMVCAAAMFAFAACGDPEAEKLEKVLGEWHYTGVESGVQIDIYLGLYNDSTFDLYQKVGEGPHYLYKGKYNFDGQVLTGTYSDYTPWAHDYNVTKSNGSLTLTSVAAPDYSITFKKEAIPQSVRIHYMPVTKSEGVAPAFL
;
A
#
# COMPACT_ATOMS: atom_id res chain seq x y z
N MET A 1 -61.75 2.17 -50.93
CA MET A 1 -60.89 1.59 -49.90
C MET A 1 -60.05 2.73 -49.35
N THR A 2 -60.50 3.37 -48.29
CA THR A 2 -59.91 4.61 -47.74
C THR A 2 -59.25 4.25 -46.39
N ALA A 3 -57.95 4.24 -46.38
CA ALA A 3 -57.17 3.95 -45.17
C ALA A 3 -57.18 5.19 -44.25
N LEU A 4 -57.77 5.06 -43.06
CA LEU A 4 -57.73 6.05 -42.01
C LEU A 4 -56.28 6.13 -41.44
N LEU A 5 -55.58 7.20 -41.75
CA LEU A 5 -54.34 7.58 -41.06
C LEU A 5 -54.76 8.15 -39.70
N LYS A 6 -54.57 7.36 -38.65
CA LYS A 6 -54.78 7.76 -37.25
C LYS A 6 -53.69 8.77 -36.87
N MET A 7 -54.04 10.06 -36.86
CA MET A 7 -53.17 11.10 -36.30
C MET A 7 -52.86 10.78 -34.83
N VAL A 8 -51.65 10.38 -34.57
CA VAL A 8 -51.16 10.26 -33.18
C VAL A 8 -51.01 11.68 -32.64
N ASP A 9 -51.81 11.99 -31.62
CA ASP A 9 -51.78 13.27 -30.92
C ASP A 9 -50.37 13.59 -30.41
N GLY A 10 -49.75 14.62 -30.98
CA GLY A 10 -48.39 15.04 -30.67
C GLY A 10 -48.15 15.35 -29.17
N SER A 11 -49.24 15.72 -28.47
CA SER A 11 -49.17 16.02 -27.04
C SER A 11 -48.89 14.78 -26.18
N LYS A 12 -49.47 13.63 -26.59
CA LYS A 12 -49.22 12.33 -25.88
C LYS A 12 -47.81 11.80 -26.15
N MET A 13 -47.29 12.00 -27.35
CA MET A 13 -45.95 11.60 -27.70
C MET A 13 -44.90 12.45 -26.95
N TYR A 14 -45.16 13.73 -26.77
CA TYR A 14 -44.30 14.64 -26.02
C TYR A 14 -44.25 14.29 -24.51
N MET A 15 -45.43 13.95 -23.92
CA MET A 15 -45.47 13.47 -22.52
C MET A 15 -44.75 12.13 -22.32
N LEU A 16 -44.84 11.23 -23.28
CA LEU A 16 -44.14 9.92 -23.21
C LEU A 16 -42.65 10.09 -23.32
N MET A 17 -42.15 10.90 -24.24
CA MET A 17 -40.72 11.23 -24.37
C MET A 17 -40.17 11.90 -23.10
N ARG A 18 -40.92 12.84 -22.52
CA ARG A 18 -40.51 13.53 -21.29
C ARG A 18 -40.37 12.58 -20.10
N LYS A 19 -41.29 11.60 -19.97
CA LYS A 19 -41.19 10.56 -18.92
C LYS A 19 -39.99 9.60 -19.13
N ILE A 20 -39.71 9.23 -20.36
CA ILE A 20 -38.58 8.36 -20.72
C ILE A 20 -37.26 9.10 -20.45
N PHE A 21 -37.14 10.39 -20.81
CA PHE A 21 -35.95 11.19 -20.54
C PHE A 21 -35.69 11.38 -19.05
N THR A 22 -36.76 11.61 -18.25
CA THR A 22 -36.62 11.77 -16.79
C THR A 22 -36.21 10.46 -16.13
N THR A 23 -36.71 9.31 -16.58
CA THR A 23 -36.38 8.00 -16.07
C THR A 23 -34.93 7.62 -16.40
N ILE A 24 -34.46 7.92 -17.62
CA ILE A 24 -33.06 7.65 -18.04
C ILE A 24 -32.08 8.54 -17.26
N MET A 25 -32.45 9.82 -17.00
CA MET A 25 -31.60 10.73 -16.25
C MET A 25 -31.47 10.35 -14.77
N VAL A 26 -32.53 9.81 -14.15
CA VAL A 26 -32.49 9.31 -12.77
C VAL A 26 -31.68 8.01 -12.65
N CYS A 27 -31.75 7.10 -13.62
CA CYS A 27 -30.94 5.88 -13.65
C CYS A 27 -29.46 6.19 -13.89
N ALA A 28 -29.14 7.19 -14.72
CA ALA A 28 -27.74 7.61 -14.92
C ALA A 28 -27.12 8.23 -13.67
N ALA A 29 -27.87 9.01 -12.90
CA ALA A 29 -27.41 9.58 -11.62
C ALA A 29 -27.19 8.50 -10.54
N ALA A 30 -27.97 7.42 -10.53
CA ALA A 30 -27.81 6.31 -9.59
C ALA A 30 -26.55 5.45 -9.88
N MET A 31 -26.12 5.36 -11.15
CA MET A 31 -24.92 4.59 -11.51
C MET A 31 -23.61 5.29 -11.15
N PHE A 32 -23.59 6.60 -10.96
CA PHE A 32 -22.40 7.33 -10.50
C PHE A 32 -22.18 7.27 -8.98
N ALA A 33 -23.20 6.87 -8.20
CA ALA A 33 -23.07 6.78 -6.74
C ALA A 33 -22.35 5.52 -6.25
N PHE A 34 -22.11 4.51 -7.11
CA PHE A 34 -21.41 3.28 -6.74
C PHE A 34 -19.92 3.27 -7.06
N ALA A 35 -19.38 4.32 -7.67
CA ALA A 35 -17.99 4.38 -8.09
C ALA A 35 -17.04 5.02 -7.04
N ALA A 36 -17.52 5.34 -5.82
CA ALA A 36 -16.73 6.07 -4.82
C ALA A 36 -16.58 5.32 -3.47
N CYS A 37 -16.89 4.02 -3.41
CA CYS A 37 -16.49 3.20 -2.27
C CYS A 37 -15.18 2.49 -2.59
N GLY A 38 -14.06 3.21 -2.56
CA GLY A 38 -12.77 2.60 -2.33
C GLY A 38 -12.81 1.90 -0.97
N ASP A 39 -12.27 0.69 -0.90
CA ASP A 39 -12.11 -0.01 0.37
C ASP A 39 -11.22 0.86 1.27
N PRO A 40 -11.70 1.35 2.44
CA PRO A 40 -10.92 2.22 3.31
C PRO A 40 -9.66 1.52 3.85
N GLU A 41 -9.63 0.20 3.90
CA GLU A 41 -8.44 -0.57 4.25
C GLU A 41 -7.41 -0.55 3.12
N ALA A 42 -7.84 -0.65 1.86
CA ALA A 42 -6.97 -0.55 0.70
C ALA A 42 -6.33 0.84 0.59
N GLU A 43 -7.08 1.91 0.84
CA GLU A 43 -6.56 3.29 0.84
C GLU A 43 -5.52 3.52 1.95
N LYS A 44 -5.73 2.93 3.13
CA LYS A 44 -4.74 2.98 4.22
C LYS A 44 -3.46 2.26 3.80
N LEU A 45 -3.56 1.03 3.30
CA LEU A 45 -2.41 0.24 2.89
C LEU A 45 -1.58 0.93 1.81
N GLU A 46 -2.20 1.62 0.83
CA GLU A 46 -1.47 2.36 -0.21
C GLU A 46 -0.44 3.35 0.34
N LYS A 47 -0.61 3.83 1.57
CA LYS A 47 0.35 4.74 2.20
C LYS A 47 1.70 4.08 2.45
N VAL A 48 1.75 2.79 2.73
CA VAL A 48 3.00 2.08 3.06
C VAL A 48 3.46 1.14 1.94
N LEU A 49 2.55 0.69 1.06
CA LEU A 49 2.87 -0.27 0.01
C LEU A 49 4.00 0.19 -0.89
N GLY A 50 4.88 -0.74 -1.22
CA GLY A 50 5.96 -0.54 -2.16
C GLY A 50 7.28 -1.09 -1.69
N GLU A 51 8.32 -0.71 -2.44
CA GLU A 51 9.70 -1.07 -2.17
C GLU A 51 10.45 0.20 -1.80
N TRP A 52 11.21 0.09 -0.73
CA TRP A 52 11.82 1.19 -0.04
C TRP A 52 13.28 0.90 0.24
N HIS A 53 14.15 1.89 0.13
CA HIS A 53 15.59 1.75 0.29
C HIS A 53 16.15 2.77 1.27
N TYR A 54 17.03 2.31 2.14
CA TYR A 54 17.80 3.16 3.05
C TYR A 54 19.27 2.78 2.98
N THR A 55 20.13 3.79 2.89
CA THR A 55 21.57 3.65 3.13
C THR A 55 22.02 4.66 4.16
N GLY A 56 22.88 4.24 5.05
CA GLY A 56 23.42 5.10 6.10
C GLY A 56 24.72 4.55 6.68
N VAL A 57 25.25 5.28 7.66
CA VAL A 57 26.41 4.84 8.45
C VAL A 57 26.03 4.97 9.92
N GLU A 58 26.06 3.86 10.63
CA GLU A 58 25.81 3.83 12.08
C GLU A 58 27.07 3.35 12.81
N SER A 59 27.57 4.14 13.75
CA SER A 59 28.80 3.83 14.49
C SER A 59 29.99 3.48 13.61
N GLY A 60 30.08 4.13 12.41
CA GLY A 60 31.16 3.89 11.44
C GLY A 60 30.95 2.66 10.54
N VAL A 61 29.83 1.95 10.67
CA VAL A 61 29.48 0.79 9.85
C VAL A 61 28.45 1.19 8.80
N GLN A 62 28.71 0.84 7.53
CA GLN A 62 27.78 1.05 6.44
C GLN A 62 26.56 0.15 6.61
N ILE A 63 25.36 0.71 6.46
CA ILE A 63 24.08 -0.02 6.48
C ILE A 63 23.37 0.20 5.15
N ASP A 64 22.83 -0.88 4.60
CA ASP A 64 22.08 -0.91 3.35
C ASP A 64 20.84 -1.80 3.54
N ILE A 65 19.65 -1.19 3.46
CA ILE A 65 18.38 -1.86 3.77
C ILE A 65 17.38 -1.65 2.63
N TYR A 66 16.83 -2.74 2.12
CA TYR A 66 15.64 -2.72 1.27
C TYR A 66 14.46 -3.32 2.03
N LEU A 67 13.35 -2.61 2.06
CA LEU A 67 12.10 -3.03 2.69
C LEU A 67 11.00 -3.11 1.64
N GLY A 68 10.46 -4.30 1.40
CA GLY A 68 9.26 -4.53 0.60
C GLY A 68 8.04 -4.68 1.51
N LEU A 69 7.01 -3.87 1.30
CA LEU A 69 5.71 -3.98 1.97
C LEU A 69 4.66 -4.31 0.92
N TYR A 70 4.00 -5.47 1.04
CA TYR A 70 3.12 -6.03 0.03
C TYR A 70 1.64 -5.99 0.45
N ASN A 71 0.75 -6.04 -0.52
CA ASN A 71 -0.71 -5.92 -0.32
C ASN A 71 -1.35 -7.11 0.42
N ASP A 72 -0.64 -8.23 0.53
CA ASP A 72 -1.03 -9.41 1.31
C ASP A 72 -0.58 -9.32 2.77
N SER A 73 -0.18 -8.14 3.22
CA SER A 73 0.35 -7.87 4.56
C SER A 73 1.64 -8.63 4.90
N THR A 74 2.40 -9.04 3.88
CA THR A 74 3.74 -9.59 4.06
C THR A 74 4.82 -8.54 3.84
N PHE A 75 5.99 -8.74 4.45
CA PHE A 75 7.17 -7.94 4.20
C PHE A 75 8.39 -8.79 3.88
N ASP A 76 9.29 -8.22 3.09
CA ASP A 76 10.66 -8.66 2.87
C ASP A 76 11.61 -7.57 3.35
N LEU A 77 12.53 -7.90 4.25
CA LEU A 77 13.60 -7.00 4.71
C LEU A 77 14.95 -7.58 4.31
N TYR A 78 15.60 -6.94 3.34
CA TYR A 78 16.97 -7.25 2.96
C TYR A 78 17.89 -6.27 3.67
N GLN A 79 18.75 -6.78 4.52
CA GLN A 79 19.67 -5.97 5.32
C GLN A 79 21.11 -6.41 5.12
N LYS A 80 21.97 -5.43 4.84
CA LYS A 80 23.42 -5.58 4.83
C LYS A 80 24.03 -4.63 5.85
N VAL A 81 24.85 -5.14 6.73
CA VAL A 81 25.60 -4.38 7.74
C VAL A 81 27.08 -4.60 7.50
N GLY A 82 27.82 -3.56 7.16
CA GLY A 82 29.22 -3.63 6.78
C GLY A 82 29.47 -4.42 5.50
N GLU A 83 30.53 -5.19 5.47
CA GLU A 83 30.89 -6.06 4.35
C GLU A 83 30.09 -7.38 4.42
N GLY A 84 29.71 -7.92 3.27
CA GLY A 84 29.02 -9.20 3.21
C GLY A 84 27.76 -9.18 2.35
N PRO A 85 26.96 -10.24 2.37
CA PRO A 85 25.71 -10.32 1.61
C PRO A 85 24.57 -9.57 2.31
N HIS A 86 23.45 -9.38 1.59
CA HIS A 86 22.20 -9.05 2.23
C HIS A 86 21.62 -10.27 2.92
N TYR A 87 21.12 -10.09 4.14
CA TYR A 87 20.32 -11.07 4.86
C TYR A 87 18.84 -10.77 4.63
N LEU A 88 18.06 -11.80 4.26
CA LEU A 88 16.62 -11.66 4.04
C LEU A 88 15.85 -12.15 5.25
N TYR A 89 15.09 -11.24 5.85
CA TYR A 89 14.07 -11.51 6.86
C TYR A 89 12.70 -11.35 6.24
N LYS A 90 11.78 -12.24 6.61
CA LYS A 90 10.39 -12.21 6.14
C LYS A 90 9.42 -12.21 7.29
N GLY A 91 8.20 -11.77 7.03
CA GLY A 91 7.15 -11.83 8.02
C GLY A 91 5.86 -11.17 7.56
N LYS A 92 5.05 -10.82 8.55
CA LYS A 92 3.78 -10.12 8.34
C LYS A 92 3.79 -8.78 9.05
N TYR A 93 3.11 -7.82 8.47
CA TYR A 93 2.90 -6.52 9.09
C TYR A 93 1.41 -6.20 9.21
N ASN A 94 1.09 -5.27 10.09
CA ASN A 94 -0.21 -4.63 10.18
C ASN A 94 -0.03 -3.11 10.14
N PHE A 95 -0.92 -2.41 9.45
CA PHE A 95 -0.93 -0.95 9.38
C PHE A 95 -2.35 -0.44 9.58
N ASP A 96 -2.60 0.31 10.65
CA ASP A 96 -3.91 0.86 11.00
C ASP A 96 -4.24 2.20 10.31
N GLY A 97 -3.31 2.71 9.48
CA GLY A 97 -3.37 4.03 8.84
C GLY A 97 -2.45 5.08 9.48
N GLN A 98 -1.88 4.78 10.65
CA GLN A 98 -0.93 5.62 11.37
C GLN A 98 0.28 4.82 11.88
N VAL A 99 0.04 3.68 12.53
CA VAL A 99 1.06 2.85 13.16
C VAL A 99 1.27 1.57 12.34
N LEU A 100 2.53 1.29 12.05
CA LEU A 100 3.01 0.08 11.39
C LEU A 100 3.65 -0.83 12.44
N THR A 101 3.19 -2.07 12.51
CA THR A 101 3.69 -3.12 13.40
C THR A 101 4.05 -4.36 12.60
N GLY A 102 4.87 -5.23 13.12
CA GLY A 102 5.21 -6.45 12.39
C GLY A 102 5.69 -7.60 13.25
N THR A 103 5.68 -8.78 12.62
CA THR A 103 6.12 -10.04 13.22
C THR A 103 6.89 -10.83 12.19
N TYR A 104 8.08 -11.27 12.53
CA TYR A 104 8.91 -12.12 11.66
C TYR A 104 8.31 -13.52 11.48
N SER A 105 8.82 -14.26 10.50
CA SER A 105 8.34 -15.62 10.19
C SER A 105 8.55 -16.63 11.32
N ASP A 106 9.45 -16.36 12.25
CA ASP A 106 9.69 -17.13 13.47
C ASP A 106 8.82 -16.67 14.66
N TYR A 107 7.79 -15.85 14.40
CA TYR A 107 6.86 -15.28 15.40
C TYR A 107 7.46 -14.27 16.35
N THR A 108 8.72 -13.85 16.17
CA THR A 108 9.27 -12.76 16.97
C THR A 108 8.72 -11.41 16.48
N PRO A 109 8.32 -10.49 17.36
CA PRO A 109 7.85 -9.17 16.95
C PRO A 109 9.02 -8.29 16.45
N TRP A 110 8.71 -7.26 15.73
CA TRP A 110 9.63 -6.16 15.48
C TRP A 110 10.11 -5.56 16.80
N ALA A 111 11.26 -4.88 16.77
CA ALA A 111 11.79 -4.23 17.97
C ALA A 111 10.93 -3.06 18.45
N HIS A 112 10.26 -2.39 17.51
CA HIS A 112 9.38 -1.24 17.77
C HIS A 112 8.12 -1.28 16.91
N ASP A 113 7.08 -0.60 17.40
CA ASP A 113 5.99 -0.12 16.57
C ASP A 113 6.38 1.24 16.00
N TYR A 114 5.95 1.57 14.79
CA TYR A 114 6.40 2.76 14.08
C TYR A 114 5.23 3.66 13.65
N ASN A 115 5.27 4.93 14.01
CA ASN A 115 4.49 5.97 13.36
C ASN A 115 5.00 6.18 11.93
N VAL A 116 4.08 6.21 10.96
CA VAL A 116 4.39 6.31 9.54
C VAL A 116 4.11 7.70 9.02
N THR A 117 5.10 8.30 8.38
CA THR A 117 4.95 9.52 7.58
C THR A 117 5.42 9.26 6.16
N LYS A 118 4.56 9.53 5.17
CA LYS A 118 4.90 9.43 3.74
C LYS A 118 4.89 10.82 3.12
N SER A 119 5.96 11.17 2.41
CA SER A 119 6.07 12.45 1.69
C SER A 119 7.00 12.30 0.50
N ASN A 120 6.57 12.79 -0.67
CA ASN A 120 7.40 12.95 -1.87
C ASN A 120 8.33 11.76 -2.21
N GLY A 121 7.77 10.53 -2.19
CA GLY A 121 8.57 9.34 -2.50
C GLY A 121 9.45 8.86 -1.35
N SER A 122 9.24 9.35 -0.14
CA SER A 122 9.91 8.90 1.08
C SER A 122 8.90 8.31 2.07
N LEU A 123 9.35 7.31 2.81
CA LEU A 123 8.65 6.68 3.92
C LEU A 123 9.50 6.85 5.18
N THR A 124 9.01 7.62 6.14
CA THR A 124 9.66 7.79 7.45
C THR A 124 8.94 6.92 8.48
N LEU A 125 9.71 6.09 9.15
CA LEU A 125 9.27 5.25 10.26
C LEU A 125 9.90 5.78 11.53
N THR A 126 9.07 6.25 12.47
CA THR A 126 9.51 6.79 13.77
C THR A 126 9.02 5.88 14.87
N SER A 127 9.91 5.39 15.72
CA SER A 127 9.55 4.52 16.83
C SER A 127 8.53 5.19 17.75
N VAL A 128 7.46 4.45 18.09
CA VAL A 128 6.43 4.94 19.05
C VAL A 128 7.04 5.05 20.43
N ALA A 129 7.88 4.07 20.83
CA ALA A 129 8.49 4.02 22.16
C ALA A 129 9.69 4.96 22.32
N ALA A 130 10.38 5.30 21.22
CA ALA A 130 11.58 6.14 21.20
C ALA A 130 11.48 7.16 20.04
N PRO A 131 10.77 8.29 20.20
CA PRO A 131 10.51 9.23 19.09
C PRO A 131 11.76 9.85 18.45
N ASP A 132 12.89 9.83 19.14
CA ASP A 132 14.19 10.25 18.58
C ASP A 132 14.80 9.22 17.62
N TYR A 133 14.26 7.99 17.63
CA TYR A 133 14.68 6.94 16.73
C TYR A 133 13.78 6.90 15.50
N SER A 134 14.30 7.37 14.38
CA SER A 134 13.56 7.37 13.11
C SER A 134 14.48 7.07 11.94
N ILE A 135 13.92 6.46 10.91
CA ILE A 135 14.62 6.16 9.67
C ILE A 135 13.75 6.58 8.48
N THR A 136 14.38 7.16 7.47
CA THR A 136 13.71 7.62 6.27
C THR A 136 14.20 6.84 5.06
N PHE A 137 13.32 6.06 4.51
CA PHE A 137 13.52 5.32 3.27
C PHE A 137 13.14 6.18 2.07
N LYS A 138 13.79 5.94 0.93
CA LYS A 138 13.39 6.44 -0.39
C LYS A 138 12.63 5.36 -1.14
N LYS A 139 11.65 5.74 -1.95
CA LYS A 139 10.96 4.79 -2.83
C LYS A 139 11.91 4.33 -3.93
N GLU A 140 12.30 3.07 -3.90
CA GLU A 140 13.25 2.48 -4.82
C GLU A 140 12.99 0.97 -4.93
N ALA A 141 13.00 0.45 -6.16
CA ALA A 141 12.82 -0.98 -6.41
C ALA A 141 14.00 -1.78 -5.86
N ILE A 142 13.70 -2.91 -5.23
CA ILE A 142 14.73 -3.86 -4.77
C ILE A 142 15.46 -4.43 -5.99
N PRO A 143 16.77 -4.21 -6.14
CA PRO A 143 17.53 -4.69 -7.29
C PRO A 143 17.45 -6.20 -7.45
N GLN A 144 17.43 -6.68 -8.68
CA GLN A 144 17.43 -8.11 -8.96
C GLN A 144 18.65 -8.82 -8.36
N SER A 145 19.81 -8.16 -8.32
CA SER A 145 21.02 -8.67 -7.67
C SER A 145 20.81 -8.94 -6.17
N VAL A 146 20.08 -8.10 -5.46
CA VAL A 146 19.73 -8.30 -4.04
C VAL A 146 18.75 -9.47 -3.90
N ARG A 147 17.76 -9.57 -4.82
CA ARG A 147 16.74 -10.63 -4.79
C ARG A 147 17.26 -12.04 -5.09
N ILE A 148 18.45 -12.18 -5.68
CA ILE A 148 19.03 -13.48 -6.04
C ILE A 148 20.30 -13.83 -5.24
N HIS A 149 20.94 -12.84 -4.59
CA HIS A 149 22.19 -13.03 -3.83
C HIS A 149 22.00 -12.65 -2.36
N TYR A 150 21.00 -13.22 -1.71
CA TYR A 150 20.74 -13.02 -0.28
C TYR A 150 20.97 -14.29 0.52
N MET A 151 21.15 -14.14 1.82
CA MET A 151 21.13 -15.24 2.79
C MET A 151 19.80 -15.20 3.56
N PRO A 152 18.95 -16.25 3.45
CA PRO A 152 17.74 -16.33 4.25
C PRO A 152 18.09 -16.56 5.72
N VAL A 153 17.46 -15.83 6.62
CA VAL A 153 17.66 -15.95 8.06
C VAL A 153 16.34 -15.73 8.81
N THR A 154 16.25 -16.27 10.01
CA THR A 154 15.21 -15.91 10.97
C THR A 154 15.79 -14.94 12.01
N LYS A 155 14.94 -14.15 12.67
CA LYS A 155 15.41 -13.21 13.70
C LYS A 155 16.14 -13.92 14.85
N SER A 156 15.72 -15.15 15.16
CA SER A 156 16.29 -15.98 16.22
C SER A 156 17.63 -16.62 15.86
N GLU A 157 18.00 -16.71 14.57
CA GLU A 157 19.16 -17.47 14.08
C GLU A 157 20.44 -16.65 13.90
N GLY A 158 20.53 -15.44 14.38
CA GLY A 158 21.83 -14.84 14.39
C GLY A 158 21.95 -13.34 14.25
N VAL A 159 21.92 -12.78 13.07
CA VAL A 159 22.14 -11.34 12.92
C VAL A 159 20.81 -10.63 13.16
N ALA A 160 20.65 -10.06 14.36
CA ALA A 160 19.47 -9.26 14.66
C ALA A 160 19.31 -8.16 13.59
N PRO A 161 18.12 -7.96 13.04
CA PRO A 161 17.89 -6.82 12.16
C PRO A 161 18.28 -5.53 12.87
N ALA A 162 19.05 -4.68 12.21
CA ALA A 162 19.50 -3.42 12.80
C ALA A 162 18.34 -2.44 12.98
N PHE A 163 17.17 -2.73 12.38
CA PHE A 163 16.11 -1.74 12.27
C PHE A 163 14.76 -2.23 12.77
N LEU A 164 14.20 -3.29 12.23
CA LEU A 164 12.84 -3.76 12.60
C LEU A 164 12.82 -4.69 13.82
#